data_85a475fd18e23dcda484e44d1129237e
#
_entry.id   85a475fd18e23dcda484e44d1129237e
#
_cell.length_a   1.000
_cell.length_b   1.000
_cell.length_c   1.000
_cell.angle_alpha   90.00
_cell.angle_beta   90.00
_cell.angle_gamma   90.00
#
_symmetry.space_group_name_H-M   'P 1'
#
loop_
_entity.id
_entity.type
_entity.pdbx_description
1 polymer ?
#
loop_
_entity_poly.entity_id
_entity_poly.type
_entity_poly.pdbx_seq_one_letter_code
_entity_poly.pdbx_strand_id
1 'polypeptide(L)'
;MGMYHARDAAIYISTSASGTASNLLTMTAWTMDRSTARVDVTNFDSTNQEEMQGWPALRGTFEGFWNSDETKLFAASNSPDGVKMYLYPSKRIPSKYVACTAWLDASMEARTDGVARVRGTYSAFGSGSVVNL
;
A
#
# COMPACT_ATOMS: atom_id res chain seq x y z
N MET A 1 14.25 12.84 18.15
CA MET A 1 14.70 11.52 17.72
C MET A 1 13.55 10.77 17.07
N GLY A 2 13.80 10.19 15.92
CA GLY A 2 12.75 9.72 15.03
C GLY A 2 12.58 8.22 14.87
N MET A 3 13.00 7.40 15.81
CA MET A 3 12.76 5.96 15.70
C MET A 3 11.54 5.54 16.51
N TYR A 4 10.66 4.75 15.88
CA TYR A 4 9.41 4.31 16.48
C TYR A 4 9.23 2.83 16.33
N HIS A 5 8.59 2.21 17.31
CA HIS A 5 8.31 0.79 17.28
C HIS A 5 7.16 0.50 16.32
N ALA A 6 7.32 -0.50 15.48
CA ALA A 6 6.34 -0.84 14.44
C ALA A 6 5.01 -1.36 15.00
N ARG A 7 4.92 -1.69 16.29
CA ARG A 7 3.64 -2.09 16.90
C ARG A 7 2.57 -1.00 16.81
N ASP A 8 2.97 0.25 16.61
CA ASP A 8 2.04 1.37 16.44
C ASP A 8 1.68 1.63 14.98
N ALA A 9 2.17 0.82 14.06
CA ALA A 9 1.84 0.94 12.65
C ALA A 9 0.37 0.62 12.40
N ALA A 10 -0.20 1.25 11.39
CA ALA A 10 -1.61 1.05 11.05
C ALA A 10 -1.84 1.16 9.56
N ILE A 11 -2.89 0.49 9.10
CA ILE A 11 -3.39 0.56 7.74
C ILE A 11 -4.85 0.99 7.81
N TYR A 12 -5.21 2.01 7.02
CA TYR A 12 -6.58 2.46 6.87
C TYR A 12 -6.98 2.28 5.42
N ILE A 13 -8.11 1.66 5.18
CA ILE A 13 -8.66 1.48 3.83
C ILE A 13 -10.12 1.86 3.79
N SER A 14 -10.58 2.26 2.59
CA SER A 14 -12.00 2.39 2.28
C SER A 14 -12.45 1.20 1.45
N THR A 15 -13.76 1.10 1.21
CA THR A 15 -14.31 0.06 0.36
C THR A 15 -14.59 0.53 -1.08
N SER A 16 -14.37 1.83 -1.32
CA SER A 16 -14.54 2.43 -2.64
C SER A 16 -13.64 3.65 -2.78
N ALA A 17 -13.45 4.14 -4.00
CA ALA A 17 -12.60 5.30 -4.26
C ALA A 17 -13.11 6.59 -3.60
N SER A 18 -14.41 6.69 -3.32
CA SER A 18 -15.02 7.85 -2.68
C SER A 18 -15.39 7.62 -1.21
N GLY A 19 -15.13 6.42 -0.68
CA GLY A 19 -15.48 6.07 0.69
C GLY A 19 -14.52 6.67 1.72
N THR A 20 -14.92 6.60 2.99
CA THR A 20 -14.08 7.00 4.11
C THR A 20 -13.22 5.83 4.55
N ALA A 21 -11.92 6.06 4.66
CA ALA A 21 -10.99 5.05 5.14
C ALA A 21 -11.15 4.83 6.64
N SER A 22 -11.06 3.58 7.06
CA SER A 22 -11.06 3.21 8.46
C SER A 22 -10.02 2.14 8.74
N ASN A 23 -9.67 1.95 10.01
CA ASN A 23 -8.60 1.04 10.40
C ASN A 23 -8.91 -0.39 9.96
N LEU A 24 -7.89 -1.05 9.40
CA LEU A 24 -7.96 -2.46 9.05
C LEU A 24 -7.45 -3.28 10.24
N LEU A 25 -8.33 -4.11 10.79
CA LEU A 25 -8.07 -4.80 12.05
C LEU A 25 -7.08 -5.97 11.89
N THR A 26 -6.35 -6.25 12.95
CA THR A 26 -5.46 -7.42 13.10
C THR A 26 -4.35 -7.55 12.06
N MET A 27 -3.97 -6.47 11.44
CA MET A 27 -2.81 -6.47 10.54
C MET A 27 -1.52 -6.46 11.36
N THR A 28 -0.53 -7.23 10.90
CA THR A 28 0.75 -7.40 11.60
C THR A 28 1.90 -6.72 10.89
N ALA A 29 1.78 -6.49 9.59
CA ALA A 29 2.87 -5.90 8.81
C ALA A 29 2.35 -5.25 7.55
N TRP A 30 3.06 -4.24 7.06
CA TRP A 30 2.86 -3.70 5.73
C TRP A 30 4.21 -3.26 5.16
N THR A 31 4.29 -3.26 3.85
CA THR A 31 5.47 -2.77 3.13
C THR A 31 5.07 -1.72 2.11
N MET A 32 6.00 -0.88 1.76
CA MET A 32 5.80 0.12 0.72
C MET A 32 7.07 0.17 -0.14
N ASP A 33 6.87 0.09 -1.44
CA ASP A 33 7.94 0.22 -2.40
C ASP A 33 7.58 1.32 -3.39
N ARG A 34 8.45 2.30 -3.50
CA ARG A 34 8.29 3.39 -4.44
C ARG A 34 9.46 3.35 -5.42
N SER A 35 9.15 3.15 -6.67
CA SER A 35 10.16 3.01 -7.71
C SER A 35 9.77 3.76 -8.97
N THR A 36 10.75 4.04 -9.80
CA THR A 36 10.52 4.64 -11.12
C THR A 36 11.23 3.81 -12.16
N ALA A 37 10.57 3.61 -13.29
CA ALA A 37 11.22 3.02 -14.44
C ALA A 37 12.15 4.04 -15.10
N ARG A 38 13.25 3.56 -15.65
CA ARG A 38 14.16 4.38 -16.43
C ARG A 38 14.21 3.85 -17.85
N VAL A 39 14.19 4.77 -18.79
CA VAL A 39 14.21 4.44 -20.21
C VAL A 39 15.48 4.99 -20.83
N ASP A 40 16.20 4.14 -21.56
CA ASP A 40 17.40 4.55 -22.29
C ASP A 40 16.98 5.38 -23.50
N VAL A 41 17.43 6.63 -23.52
CA VAL A 41 17.18 7.57 -24.63
C VAL A 41 18.46 7.98 -25.33
N THR A 42 19.53 7.18 -25.20
CA THR A 42 20.81 7.42 -25.87
C THR A 42 20.60 7.42 -27.38
N ASN A 43 21.19 8.40 -28.04
CA ASN A 43 21.11 8.53 -29.50
C ASN A 43 22.50 8.83 -30.08
N PHE A 44 22.57 9.03 -31.40
CA PHE A 44 23.85 9.24 -32.10
C PHE A 44 24.60 10.51 -31.66
N ASP A 45 23.88 11.49 -31.13
CA ASP A 45 24.47 12.72 -30.65
C ASP A 45 24.93 12.65 -29.22
N SER A 46 24.61 11.55 -28.53
CA SER A 46 24.98 11.37 -27.11
C SER A 46 26.44 10.92 -26.99
N THR A 47 27.16 11.53 -26.08
CA THR A 47 28.53 11.11 -25.76
C THR A 47 28.57 10.10 -24.60
N ASN A 48 27.48 9.98 -23.85
CA ASN A 48 27.30 9.05 -22.75
C ASN A 48 25.92 8.41 -22.86
N GLN A 49 25.71 7.32 -22.13
CA GLN A 49 24.40 6.72 -22.01
C GLN A 49 23.46 7.71 -21.31
N GLU A 50 22.30 7.95 -21.90
CA GLU A 50 21.29 8.84 -21.34
C GLU A 50 20.05 8.05 -20.97
N GLU A 51 19.43 8.42 -19.84
CA GLU A 51 18.22 7.78 -19.38
C GLU A 51 17.17 8.82 -19.02
N MET A 52 15.91 8.48 -19.25
CA MET A 52 14.76 9.26 -18.76
C MET A 52 14.05 8.50 -17.67
N GLN A 53 13.65 9.22 -16.63
CA GLN A 53 12.87 8.66 -15.54
C GLN A 53 11.41 8.62 -15.96
N GLY A 54 10.79 7.44 -15.83
CA GLY A 54 9.37 7.26 -16.05
C GLY A 54 8.52 7.71 -14.87
N TRP A 55 7.25 7.36 -14.89
CA TRP A 55 6.32 7.71 -13.80
C TRP A 55 6.64 6.90 -12.55
N PRO A 56 6.58 7.51 -11.36
CA PRO A 56 6.76 6.78 -10.11
C PRO A 56 5.66 5.73 -9.93
N ALA A 57 6.04 4.56 -9.47
CA ALA A 57 5.12 3.51 -9.08
C ALA A 57 5.17 3.33 -7.57
N LEU A 58 4.01 3.23 -6.93
CA LEU A 58 3.88 2.97 -5.51
C LEU A 58 3.09 1.68 -5.33
N ARG A 59 3.70 0.71 -4.70
CA ARG A 59 3.08 -0.59 -4.47
C ARG A 59 3.65 -1.23 -3.23
N GLY A 60 2.98 -2.25 -2.75
CA GLY A 60 3.46 -2.96 -1.60
C GLY A 60 2.52 -4.08 -1.19
N THR A 61 2.80 -4.61 -0.02
CA THR A 61 2.04 -5.72 0.55
C THR A 61 1.67 -5.42 1.98
N PHE A 62 0.67 -6.13 2.46
CA PHE A 62 0.34 -6.13 3.88
C PHE A 62 -0.15 -7.53 4.26
N GLU A 63 -0.03 -7.87 5.53
CA GLU A 63 -0.46 -9.16 6.02
C GLU A 63 -0.95 -9.06 7.46
N GLY A 64 -1.72 -10.04 7.86
CA GLY A 64 -2.23 -10.10 9.21
C GLY A 64 -3.03 -11.37 9.44
N PHE A 65 -3.83 -11.35 10.51
CA PHE A 65 -4.71 -12.46 10.84
C PHE A 65 -6.15 -12.14 10.42
N TRP A 66 -6.88 -13.17 10.02
CA TRP A 66 -8.28 -12.99 9.70
C TRP A 66 -9.07 -12.69 10.98
N ASN A 67 -9.97 -11.73 10.88
CA ASN A 67 -10.85 -11.32 11.95
C ASN A 67 -12.28 -11.25 11.39
N SER A 68 -13.20 -11.97 12.02
CA SER A 68 -14.59 -12.03 11.55
C SER A 68 -15.30 -10.67 11.59
N ASP A 69 -14.79 -9.74 12.41
CA ASP A 69 -15.32 -8.37 12.47
C ASP A 69 -14.78 -7.46 11.37
N GLU A 70 -13.79 -7.95 10.60
CA GLU A 70 -13.18 -7.17 9.52
C GLU A 70 -13.72 -7.64 8.18
N THR A 71 -14.61 -6.85 7.60
CA THR A 71 -15.26 -7.19 6.33
C THR A 71 -14.77 -6.34 5.16
N LYS A 72 -13.92 -5.34 5.42
CA LYS A 72 -13.54 -4.36 4.39
C LYS A 72 -12.56 -4.91 3.37
N LEU A 73 -11.65 -5.79 3.78
CA LEU A 73 -10.53 -6.18 2.94
C LEU A 73 -10.98 -6.79 1.61
N PHE A 74 -11.83 -7.80 1.68
CA PHE A 74 -12.29 -8.47 0.46
C PHE A 74 -13.31 -7.64 -0.32
N ALA A 75 -14.09 -6.81 0.37
CA ALA A 75 -14.96 -5.84 -0.30
C ALA A 75 -14.13 -4.81 -1.07
N ALA A 76 -13.04 -4.34 -0.48
CA ALA A 76 -12.13 -3.39 -1.13
C ALA A 76 -11.46 -4.00 -2.36
N SER A 77 -11.11 -5.29 -2.31
CA SER A 77 -10.46 -5.96 -3.43
C SER A 77 -11.34 -6.08 -4.68
N ASN A 78 -12.65 -5.96 -4.50
CA ASN A 78 -13.61 -6.02 -5.62
C ASN A 78 -13.91 -4.65 -6.25
N SER A 79 -13.35 -3.57 -5.73
CA SER A 79 -13.65 -2.23 -6.25
C SER A 79 -12.93 -1.99 -7.58
N PRO A 80 -13.67 -1.78 -8.69
CA PRO A 80 -13.04 -1.51 -9.98
C PRO A 80 -12.36 -0.15 -10.07
N ASP A 81 -12.79 0.81 -9.25
CA ASP A 81 -12.24 2.16 -9.23
C ASP A 81 -11.14 2.32 -8.18
N GLY A 82 -10.78 1.23 -7.51
CA GLY A 82 -9.80 1.28 -6.45
C GLY A 82 -10.36 1.74 -5.12
N VAL A 83 -9.49 1.85 -4.14
CA VAL A 83 -9.85 2.28 -2.79
C VAL A 83 -8.81 3.24 -2.26
N LYS A 84 -9.21 4.05 -1.28
CA LYS A 84 -8.27 4.92 -0.58
C LYS A 84 -7.52 4.12 0.46
N MET A 85 -6.20 4.32 0.49
CA MET A 85 -5.34 3.68 1.48
C MET A 85 -4.51 4.71 2.20
N TYR A 86 -4.35 4.53 3.51
CA TYR A 86 -3.45 5.32 4.33
C TYR A 86 -2.60 4.36 5.15
N LEU A 87 -1.28 4.51 5.04
CA LEU A 87 -0.32 3.68 5.76
C LEU A 87 0.42 4.55 6.75
N TYR A 88 0.33 4.21 8.03
CA TYR A 88 0.99 4.95 9.09
C TYR A 88 2.13 4.10 9.67
N PRO A 89 3.38 4.57 9.62
CA PRO A 89 4.47 3.90 10.34
C PRO A 89 4.25 3.90 11.84
N SER A 90 3.60 4.95 12.36
CA SER A 90 3.18 5.01 13.75
C SER A 90 1.95 5.88 13.89
N LYS A 91 0.92 5.36 14.54
CA LYS A 91 -0.28 6.14 14.87
C LYS A 91 -0.01 7.32 15.80
N ARG A 92 1.11 7.28 16.50
CA ARG A 92 1.51 8.37 17.41
C ARG A 92 1.95 9.62 16.67
N ILE A 93 2.31 9.46 15.39
CA ILE A 93 2.70 10.58 14.54
C ILE A 93 1.79 10.61 13.31
N PRO A 94 0.55 11.09 13.45
CA PRO A 94 -0.39 11.04 12.32
C PRO A 94 -0.01 11.96 11.17
N SER A 95 0.97 12.85 11.34
CA SER A 95 1.47 13.68 10.25
C SER A 95 2.39 12.94 9.29
N LYS A 96 2.88 11.76 9.64
CA LYS A 96 3.74 10.93 8.78
C LYS A 96 2.94 9.75 8.26
N TYR A 97 2.71 9.73 6.96
CA TYR A 97 1.85 8.72 6.34
C TYR A 97 2.13 8.59 4.85
N VAL A 98 1.65 7.49 4.28
CA VAL A 98 1.56 7.29 2.85
C VAL A 98 0.08 7.20 2.50
N ALA A 99 -0.36 8.01 1.55
CA ALA A 99 -1.75 8.02 1.09
C ALA A 99 -1.80 7.78 -0.41
N CYS A 100 -2.69 6.93 -0.85
CA CYS A 100 -2.86 6.66 -2.28
C CYS A 100 -4.25 6.11 -2.55
N THR A 101 -4.63 6.16 -3.82
CA THR A 101 -5.74 5.38 -4.36
C THR A 101 -5.14 4.18 -5.06
N ALA A 102 -5.57 2.99 -4.71
CA ALA A 102 -4.92 1.78 -5.16
C ALA A 102 -5.92 0.68 -5.47
N TRP A 103 -5.52 -0.22 -6.36
CA TRP A 103 -6.20 -1.50 -6.52
C TRP A 103 -5.61 -2.48 -5.49
N LEU A 104 -6.52 -3.24 -4.88
CA LEU A 104 -6.16 -4.23 -3.87
C LEU A 104 -6.43 -5.63 -4.38
N ASP A 105 -5.48 -6.51 -4.12
CA ASP A 105 -5.68 -7.94 -4.26
C ASP A 105 -5.54 -8.56 -2.87
N ALA A 106 -6.42 -9.50 -2.54
CA ALA A 106 -6.43 -10.11 -1.22
C ALA A 106 -6.50 -11.63 -1.34
N SER A 107 -5.83 -12.29 -0.42
CA SER A 107 -5.85 -13.74 -0.31
C SER A 107 -5.93 -14.17 1.14
N MET A 108 -6.42 -15.37 1.38
CA MET A 108 -6.54 -15.93 2.71
C MET A 108 -6.03 -17.36 2.73
N GLU A 109 -5.31 -17.69 3.80
CA GLU A 109 -4.83 -19.04 4.05
C GLU A 109 -5.37 -19.50 5.40
N ALA A 110 -6.00 -20.64 5.43
CA ALA A 110 -6.51 -21.26 6.65
C ALA A 110 -5.92 -22.65 6.83
N ARG A 111 -5.34 -22.90 7.98
CA ARG A 111 -4.74 -24.19 8.32
C ARG A 111 -5.31 -24.70 9.65
N THR A 112 -5.36 -26.03 9.78
CA THR A 112 -5.88 -26.66 11.01
C THR A 112 -4.96 -26.47 12.21
N ASP A 113 -3.68 -26.20 11.97
CA ASP A 113 -2.65 -26.06 13.01
C ASP A 113 -2.32 -24.60 13.34
N GLY A 114 -3.12 -23.65 12.87
CA GLY A 114 -2.83 -22.25 13.12
C GLY A 114 -4.05 -21.36 12.92
N VAL A 115 -3.80 -20.07 13.06
CA VAL A 115 -4.80 -19.03 12.85
C VAL A 115 -4.90 -18.72 11.37
N ALA A 116 -6.10 -18.45 10.88
CA ALA A 116 -6.29 -18.03 9.49
C ALA A 116 -5.55 -16.70 9.25
N ARG A 117 -4.83 -16.65 8.15
CA ARG A 117 -4.04 -15.46 7.77
C ARG A 117 -4.58 -14.84 6.51
N VAL A 118 -4.47 -13.53 6.44
CA VAL A 118 -4.81 -12.77 5.24
C VAL A 118 -3.58 -12.02 4.75
N ARG A 119 -3.48 -11.92 3.43
CA ARG A 119 -2.44 -11.14 2.76
C ARG A 119 -3.09 -10.30 1.70
N GLY A 120 -2.53 -9.13 1.49
CA GLY A 120 -2.97 -8.27 0.42
C GLY A 120 -1.80 -7.63 -0.28
N THR A 121 -2.00 -7.30 -1.54
CA THR A 121 -1.08 -6.48 -2.29
C THR A 121 -1.84 -5.25 -2.79
N TYR A 122 -1.14 -4.15 -2.92
CA TYR A 122 -1.75 -2.94 -3.45
C TYR A 122 -0.85 -2.33 -4.52
N SER A 123 -1.47 -1.69 -5.47
CA SER A 123 -0.78 -0.97 -6.53
C SER A 123 -1.49 0.37 -6.74
N ALA A 124 -0.80 1.45 -6.40
CA ALA A 124 -1.36 2.79 -6.54
C ALA A 124 -1.44 3.18 -8.01
N PHE A 125 -2.46 3.95 -8.34
CA PHE A 125 -2.63 4.49 -9.67
C PHE A 125 -3.09 5.95 -9.58
N GLY A 126 -2.97 6.65 -10.71
CA GLY A 126 -3.33 8.06 -10.79
C GLY A 126 -2.27 8.96 -10.16
N SER A 127 -2.60 10.24 -10.05
CA SER A 127 -1.66 11.29 -9.62
C SER A 127 -1.83 11.70 -8.16
N GLY A 128 -2.71 11.00 -7.41
CA GLY A 128 -3.08 11.40 -6.06
C GLY A 128 -2.25 10.80 -4.93
N SER A 129 -1.16 10.09 -5.25
CA SER A 129 -0.32 9.47 -4.22
C SER A 129 0.49 10.51 -3.46
N VAL A 130 0.51 10.38 -2.14
CA VAL A 130 1.27 11.26 -1.25
C VAL A 130 2.13 10.40 -0.35
N VAL A 131 3.43 10.68 -0.34
CA VAL A 131 4.37 10.06 0.60
C VAL A 131 4.92 11.17 1.48
N ASN A 132 4.49 11.21 2.74
CA ASN A 132 4.90 12.22 3.70
C ASN A 132 5.54 11.53 4.90
N LEU A 133 6.79 11.14 4.72
CA LEU A 133 7.54 10.39 5.73
C LEU A 133 8.82 11.15 6.23
#